data_7c81d3f9c13c265209bd7e1aba91cbdf
#
_entry.id   7c81d3f9c13c265209bd7e1aba91cbdf
#
_cell.length_a   1.000
_cell.length_b   1.000
_cell.length_c   1.000
_cell.angle_alpha   90.00
_cell.angle_beta   90.00
_cell.angle_gamma   90.00
#
_symmetry.space_group_name_H-M   'P 1'
#
loop_
_entity.id
_entity.type
_entity.pdbx_description
1 polymer ?
#
loop_
_entity_poly.entity_id
_entity_poly.type
_entity_poly.pdbx_seq_one_letter_code
_entity_poly.pdbx_strand_id
1 'polypeptide(L)'
;MTNGSDVPHTYELHPNPPSGMAWEEYEQRVLAEWTSLLASEEGCDEPRVHEFLVRHPSMIPGAYSMTGPSGHSPFPMAVLSKSPLSGAGMYVPDFIWLASDSSNFTPVFIEIESPCKRWFTKDGVPTHDLSQAVNQLAQWRAWLSLHENAALFYRSFEIPEYLYRHLTFRPEFVLIYGRRKEFEDRPQLTRLREQFERHGQVVMTFDRPHPAKDCSRYISAVKTNGPYRALAVPATMELGPMVADDFARIAALPEAIQKNEWISEERRRFLVERLPYWNAWARTPDHGTICTRDWE
;
A
#
# COMPACT_ATOMS: atom_id res chain seq x y z
N MET A 1 -39.43 21.35 -3.60
CA MET A 1 -38.40 21.24 -4.64
C MET A 1 -37.87 19.82 -4.58
N THR A 2 -38.53 18.95 -5.29
CA THR A 2 -38.17 17.56 -5.55
C THR A 2 -37.28 17.54 -6.78
N ASN A 3 -36.19 16.83 -6.72
CA ASN A 3 -35.68 15.95 -7.80
C ASN A 3 -34.18 15.75 -7.67
N GLY A 4 -33.80 14.89 -6.70
CA GLY A 4 -32.69 14.01 -7.03
C GLY A 4 -33.27 12.94 -7.96
N SER A 5 -32.77 12.79 -9.16
CA SER A 5 -33.11 11.68 -10.04
C SER A 5 -32.68 10.39 -9.33
N ASP A 6 -33.68 9.65 -8.79
CA ASP A 6 -33.49 8.27 -8.34
C ASP A 6 -33.18 7.40 -9.55
N VAL A 7 -31.92 7.42 -9.98
CA VAL A 7 -31.41 6.36 -10.86
C VAL A 7 -31.30 5.13 -9.98
N PRO A 8 -32.03 4.04 -10.26
CA PRO A 8 -32.02 2.87 -9.40
C PRO A 8 -30.63 2.28 -9.33
N HIS A 9 -30.16 2.00 -8.12
CA HIS A 9 -28.92 1.25 -7.91
C HIS A 9 -29.10 -0.17 -8.45
N THR A 10 -28.04 -0.73 -9.03
CA THR A 10 -28.03 -2.11 -9.58
C THR A 10 -27.59 -3.12 -8.51
N TYR A 11 -27.36 -2.67 -7.27
CA TYR A 11 -26.88 -3.48 -6.16
C TYR A 11 -27.81 -3.36 -4.94
N GLU A 12 -27.70 -4.37 -4.08
CA GLU A 12 -28.43 -4.43 -2.82
C GLU A 12 -27.43 -4.40 -1.65
N LEU A 13 -27.67 -3.50 -0.69
CA LEU A 13 -26.92 -3.43 0.55
C LEU A 13 -27.50 -4.37 1.59
N HIS A 14 -26.66 -4.96 2.43
CA HIS A 14 -27.13 -5.74 3.56
C HIS A 14 -27.72 -4.79 4.63
N PRO A 15 -28.95 -5.01 5.12
CA PRO A 15 -29.62 -4.04 6.01
C PRO A 15 -28.95 -3.87 7.38
N ASN A 16 -28.30 -4.91 7.89
CA ASN A 16 -27.63 -4.91 9.19
C ASN A 16 -26.33 -5.74 9.13
N PRO A 17 -25.27 -5.23 8.49
CA PRO A 17 -24.01 -5.94 8.45
C PRO A 17 -23.35 -5.94 9.85
N PRO A 18 -22.65 -7.01 10.25
CA PRO A 18 -21.82 -6.98 11.44
C PRO A 18 -20.74 -5.91 11.29
N SER A 19 -20.56 -5.05 12.28
CA SER A 19 -19.62 -3.94 12.21
C SER A 19 -18.17 -4.41 12.08
N GLY A 20 -17.40 -3.76 11.22
CA GLY A 20 -15.95 -3.83 11.24
C GLY A 20 -15.37 -3.09 12.45
N MET A 21 -14.05 -3.19 12.64
CA MET A 21 -13.37 -2.40 13.67
C MET A 21 -13.44 -0.91 13.31
N ALA A 22 -13.80 -0.06 14.29
CA ALA A 22 -13.77 1.39 14.09
C ALA A 22 -12.36 1.88 13.81
N TRP A 23 -12.22 2.93 12.96
CA TRP A 23 -10.90 3.45 12.61
C TRP A 23 -10.09 3.89 13.83
N GLU A 24 -10.70 4.57 14.76
CA GLU A 24 -10.05 5.11 15.94
C GLU A 24 -9.50 4.01 16.86
N GLU A 25 -10.22 2.89 16.97
CA GLU A 25 -9.76 1.69 17.68
C GLU A 25 -8.58 1.03 16.95
N TYR A 26 -8.71 0.88 15.62
CA TYR A 26 -7.65 0.32 14.78
C TYR A 26 -6.37 1.16 14.88
N GLU A 27 -6.47 2.48 14.71
CA GLU A 27 -5.34 3.39 14.77
C GLU A 27 -4.60 3.31 16.10
N GLN A 28 -5.35 3.36 17.21
CA GLN A 28 -4.76 3.24 18.55
C GLN A 28 -4.03 1.91 18.73
N ARG A 29 -4.65 0.82 18.32
CA ARG A 29 -4.10 -0.51 18.49
C ARG A 29 -2.86 -0.74 17.62
N VAL A 30 -2.90 -0.36 16.35
CA VAL A 30 -1.78 -0.54 15.44
C VAL A 30 -0.57 0.31 15.87
N LEU A 31 -0.78 1.53 16.35
CA LEU A 31 0.30 2.38 16.85
C LEU A 31 0.93 1.82 18.13
N ALA A 32 0.13 1.25 19.03
CA ALA A 32 0.63 0.59 20.24
C ALA A 32 1.50 -0.63 19.88
N GLU A 33 1.03 -1.49 18.99
CA GLU A 33 1.80 -2.66 18.54
C GLU A 33 3.06 -2.26 17.77
N TRP A 34 2.99 -1.25 16.89
CA TRP A 34 4.14 -0.73 16.19
C TRP A 34 5.22 -0.18 17.13
N THR A 35 4.81 0.60 18.11
CA THR A 35 5.73 1.15 19.11
C THR A 35 6.38 0.05 19.93
N SER A 36 5.61 -0.98 20.33
CA SER A 36 6.11 -2.13 21.05
C SER A 36 7.10 -2.95 20.23
N LEU A 37 6.76 -3.22 18.93
CA LEU A 37 7.65 -3.92 18.01
C LEU A 37 8.99 -3.19 17.87
N LEU A 38 8.96 -1.89 17.58
CA LEU A 38 10.17 -1.09 17.41
C LEU A 38 11.01 -0.92 18.68
N ALA A 39 10.43 -1.16 19.86
CA ALA A 39 11.13 -1.14 21.15
C ALA A 39 11.71 -2.52 21.54
N SER A 40 11.30 -3.59 20.89
CA SER A 40 11.73 -4.95 21.15
C SER A 40 12.97 -5.33 20.33
N GLU A 41 13.60 -6.45 20.69
CA GLU A 41 14.68 -7.05 19.89
C GLU A 41 14.17 -7.51 18.51
N GLU A 42 12.91 -7.96 18.43
CA GLU A 42 12.27 -8.34 17.17
C GLU A 42 12.12 -7.17 16.19
N GLY A 43 12.10 -5.94 16.69
CA GLY A 43 12.09 -4.75 15.85
C GLY A 43 13.38 -4.54 15.04
N CYS A 44 14.45 -5.27 15.35
CA CYS A 44 15.67 -5.32 14.53
C CYS A 44 15.59 -6.33 13.38
N ASP A 45 14.63 -7.24 13.44
CA ASP A 45 14.41 -8.27 12.43
C ASP A 45 13.54 -7.70 11.29
N GLU A 46 14.16 -7.42 10.15
CA GLU A 46 13.48 -6.86 8.98
C GLU A 46 12.28 -7.72 8.52
N PRO A 47 12.35 -9.07 8.45
CA PRO A 47 11.20 -9.91 8.17
C PRO A 47 10.00 -9.67 9.10
N ARG A 48 10.23 -9.49 10.39
CA ARG A 48 9.14 -9.19 11.35
C ARG A 48 8.50 -7.84 11.13
N VAL A 49 9.32 -6.84 10.86
CA VAL A 49 8.85 -5.48 10.52
C VAL A 49 8.06 -5.51 9.21
N HIS A 50 8.55 -6.23 8.21
CA HIS A 50 7.87 -6.43 6.93
C HIS A 50 6.51 -7.13 7.13
N GLU A 51 6.46 -8.22 7.89
CA GLU A 51 5.22 -8.95 8.21
C GLU A 51 4.19 -8.05 8.91
N PHE A 52 4.64 -7.21 9.85
CA PHE A 52 3.77 -6.22 10.49
C PHE A 52 3.16 -5.27 9.46
N LEU A 53 3.97 -4.70 8.57
CA LEU A 53 3.50 -3.78 7.53
C LEU A 53 2.56 -4.47 6.55
N VAL A 54 2.79 -5.74 6.18
CA VAL A 54 1.87 -6.53 5.36
C VAL A 54 0.50 -6.65 6.03
N ARG A 55 0.45 -6.86 7.35
CA ARG A 55 -0.82 -6.94 8.10
C ARG A 55 -1.52 -5.57 8.22
N HIS A 56 -0.78 -4.49 8.14
CA HIS A 56 -1.27 -3.12 8.35
C HIS A 56 -0.94 -2.19 7.18
N PRO A 57 -1.56 -2.39 5.99
CA PRO A 57 -1.23 -1.63 4.77
C PRO A 57 -1.39 -0.12 4.92
N SER A 58 -2.27 0.35 5.82
CA SER A 58 -2.43 1.78 6.11
C SER A 58 -1.18 2.44 6.71
N MET A 59 -0.25 1.65 7.27
CA MET A 59 1.04 2.11 7.79
C MET A 59 2.07 2.38 6.69
N ILE A 60 1.85 1.86 5.49
CA ILE A 60 2.83 1.93 4.39
C ILE A 60 2.66 3.26 3.67
N PRO A 61 3.69 4.14 3.68
CA PRO A 61 3.61 5.42 2.99
C PRO A 61 3.50 5.23 1.47
N GLY A 62 2.92 6.19 0.77
CA GLY A 62 2.98 6.21 -0.70
C GLY A 62 1.65 6.37 -1.40
N ALA A 63 0.55 5.76 -0.94
CA ALA A 63 -0.75 5.85 -1.61
C ALA A 63 -1.13 7.32 -1.92
N TYR A 64 -1.71 8.01 -0.95
CA TYR A 64 -2.06 9.43 -1.09
C TYR A 64 -0.94 10.39 -0.68
N SER A 65 -0.01 9.94 0.16
CA SER A 65 1.05 10.81 0.67
C SER A 65 2.04 11.29 -0.40
N MET A 66 2.09 10.62 -1.55
CA MET A 66 2.94 11.01 -2.68
C MET A 66 2.17 11.72 -3.79
N THR A 67 0.86 11.48 -3.92
CA THR A 67 0.00 12.15 -4.92
C THR A 67 -0.68 13.41 -4.39
N GLY A 68 -0.72 13.57 -3.06
CA GLY A 68 -1.34 14.71 -2.40
C GLY A 68 -2.88 14.68 -2.43
N PRO A 69 -3.55 15.82 -2.15
CA PRO A 69 -5.00 15.88 -1.98
C PRO A 69 -5.82 15.50 -3.22
N SER A 70 -5.21 15.55 -4.40
CA SER A 70 -5.84 15.17 -5.67
C SER A 70 -5.59 13.71 -6.06
N GLY A 71 -4.99 12.91 -5.17
CA GLY A 71 -4.73 11.51 -5.40
C GLY A 71 -6.01 10.70 -5.54
N HIS A 72 -5.98 9.75 -6.47
CA HIS A 72 -7.04 8.77 -6.64
C HIS A 72 -6.72 7.49 -5.87
N SER A 73 -7.73 6.64 -5.66
CA SER A 73 -7.52 5.33 -5.06
C SER A 73 -6.47 4.54 -5.83
N PRO A 74 -5.44 3.99 -5.16
CA PRO A 74 -4.46 3.12 -5.82
C PRO A 74 -5.13 1.90 -6.45
N PHE A 75 -4.68 1.53 -7.63
CA PHE A 75 -5.10 0.28 -8.30
C PHE A 75 -4.22 -0.88 -7.81
N PRO A 76 -4.74 -2.07 -7.58
CA PRO A 76 -6.17 -2.48 -7.46
C PRO A 76 -6.70 -2.38 -6.02
N MET A 77 -6.64 -1.25 -5.39
CA MET A 77 -6.97 -1.00 -3.96
C MET A 77 -6.13 -1.85 -2.99
N ALA A 78 -4.88 -2.06 -3.35
CA ALA A 78 -3.93 -2.85 -2.58
C ALA A 78 -2.52 -2.26 -2.63
N VAL A 79 -1.76 -2.44 -1.55
CA VAL A 79 -0.30 -2.38 -1.63
C VAL A 79 0.23 -3.75 -2.04
N LEU A 80 1.17 -3.76 -2.95
CA LEU A 80 1.77 -4.99 -3.47
C LEU A 80 3.07 -5.27 -2.72
N SER A 81 3.13 -6.39 -2.01
CA SER A 81 4.32 -6.82 -1.27
C SER A 81 5.15 -7.81 -2.08
N LYS A 82 6.47 -7.64 -2.09
CA LYS A 82 7.43 -8.55 -2.72
C LYS A 82 7.04 -8.97 -4.14
N SER A 83 6.50 -8.03 -4.90
CA SER A 83 6.08 -8.26 -6.28
C SER A 83 7.22 -7.94 -7.24
N PRO A 84 7.77 -8.93 -7.98
CA PRO A 84 8.97 -8.74 -8.78
C PRO A 84 8.72 -7.85 -9.99
N LEU A 85 9.67 -6.99 -10.32
CA LEU A 85 9.71 -6.27 -11.58
C LEU A 85 10.20 -7.23 -12.67
N SER A 86 9.31 -7.64 -13.56
CA SER A 86 9.61 -8.58 -14.63
C SER A 86 10.59 -7.98 -15.65
N GLY A 87 11.56 -8.77 -16.09
CA GLY A 87 12.53 -8.33 -17.09
C GLY A 87 13.99 -8.64 -16.70
N ALA A 88 14.93 -7.80 -17.02
CA ALA A 88 16.34 -8.03 -16.76
C ALA A 88 16.69 -7.80 -15.27
N GLY A 89 16.84 -8.86 -14.53
CA GLY A 89 17.20 -8.84 -13.12
C GLY A 89 16.01 -9.05 -12.19
N MET A 90 16.29 -9.62 -11.03
CA MET A 90 15.25 -9.87 -10.02
C MET A 90 15.15 -8.67 -9.06
N TYR A 91 14.62 -7.56 -9.56
CA TYR A 91 14.27 -6.45 -8.69
C TYR A 91 12.95 -6.75 -7.99
N VAL A 92 12.97 -6.84 -6.68
CA VAL A 92 11.79 -7.17 -5.86
C VAL A 92 11.65 -6.11 -4.77
N PRO A 93 10.93 -5.02 -5.04
CA PRO A 93 10.61 -4.03 -4.01
C PRO A 93 9.85 -4.65 -2.86
N ASP A 94 10.07 -4.17 -1.65
CA ASP A 94 9.32 -4.63 -0.49
C ASP A 94 7.84 -4.33 -0.64
N PHE A 95 7.52 -3.09 -1.11
CA PHE A 95 6.15 -2.70 -1.39
C PHE A 95 6.07 -1.84 -2.64
N ILE A 96 4.91 -1.91 -3.31
CA ILE A 96 4.57 -1.05 -4.45
C ILE A 96 3.13 -0.56 -4.28
N TRP A 97 2.91 0.75 -4.32
CA TRP A 97 1.61 1.34 -4.59
C TRP A 97 1.51 1.72 -6.06
N LEU A 98 0.39 1.40 -6.71
CA LEU A 98 0.07 1.87 -8.06
C LEU A 98 -0.87 3.09 -7.92
N ALA A 99 -0.32 4.18 -7.45
CA ALA A 99 -1.05 5.42 -7.17
C ALA A 99 -1.19 6.29 -8.42
N SER A 100 -2.17 7.18 -8.43
CA SER A 100 -2.38 8.14 -9.51
C SER A 100 -3.07 9.40 -9.02
N ASP A 101 -2.99 10.45 -9.83
CA ASP A 101 -3.81 11.64 -9.74
C ASP A 101 -4.40 11.95 -11.13
N SER A 102 -5.02 13.11 -11.31
CA SER A 102 -5.63 13.52 -12.58
C SER A 102 -4.62 13.73 -13.73
N SER A 103 -3.32 13.80 -13.45
CA SER A 103 -2.28 14.12 -14.42
C SER A 103 -1.16 13.08 -14.47
N ASN A 104 -0.95 12.36 -13.38
CA ASN A 104 0.18 11.45 -13.24
C ASN A 104 -0.27 10.05 -12.83
N PHE A 105 0.39 9.04 -13.40
CA PHE A 105 0.45 7.70 -12.85
C PHE A 105 1.76 7.58 -12.07
N THR A 106 1.64 7.45 -10.77
CA THR A 106 2.75 7.54 -9.79
C THR A 106 2.90 6.22 -9.04
N PRO A 107 3.48 5.17 -9.66
CA PRO A 107 3.83 4.00 -8.88
C PRO A 107 4.91 4.35 -7.85
N VAL A 108 4.68 3.98 -6.59
CA VAL A 108 5.58 4.25 -5.47
C VAL A 108 6.27 2.95 -5.08
N PHE A 109 7.57 2.89 -5.28
CA PHE A 109 8.41 1.74 -4.94
C PHE A 109 9.05 1.97 -3.58
N ILE A 110 8.86 1.02 -2.67
CA ILE A 110 9.28 1.17 -1.28
C ILE A 110 10.24 0.05 -0.94
N GLU A 111 11.38 0.44 -0.38
CA GLU A 111 12.34 -0.44 0.26
C GLU A 111 12.33 -0.19 1.76
N ILE A 112 12.33 -1.25 2.52
CA ILE A 112 12.56 -1.20 3.96
C ILE A 112 13.88 -1.89 4.30
N GLU A 113 14.51 -1.41 5.33
CA GLU A 113 15.70 -2.01 5.89
C GLU A 113 15.51 -2.19 7.40
N SER A 114 16.41 -2.87 8.09
CA SER A 114 16.26 -3.04 9.54
C SER A 114 16.24 -1.69 10.28
N PRO A 115 15.30 -1.46 11.23
CA PRO A 115 15.30 -0.29 12.11
C PRO A 115 16.59 -0.12 12.92
N CYS A 116 17.35 -1.19 13.11
CA CYS A 116 18.61 -1.15 13.87
C CYS A 116 19.85 -0.78 13.05
N LYS A 117 19.70 -0.69 11.73
CA LYS A 117 20.79 -0.24 10.86
C LYS A 117 21.08 1.24 11.07
N ARG A 118 22.35 1.59 11.12
CA ARG A 118 22.79 2.98 11.29
C ARG A 118 22.97 3.65 9.95
N TRP A 119 22.58 4.92 9.87
CA TRP A 119 22.78 5.75 8.69
C TRP A 119 24.25 6.11 8.48
N PHE A 120 24.93 6.45 9.59
CA PHE A 120 26.27 7.01 9.53
C PHE A 120 27.24 6.27 10.46
N THR A 121 28.48 6.24 10.07
CA THR A 121 29.60 5.86 10.95
C THR A 121 29.82 6.92 12.03
N LYS A 122 30.76 6.66 12.95
CA LYS A 122 31.13 7.64 14.00
C LYS A 122 31.67 8.94 13.39
N ASP A 123 32.30 8.85 12.23
CA ASP A 123 32.91 9.99 11.51
C ASP A 123 31.92 10.71 10.59
N GLY A 124 30.64 10.35 10.61
CA GLY A 124 29.60 10.97 9.78
C GLY A 124 29.63 10.53 8.30
N VAL A 125 30.32 9.44 8.00
CA VAL A 125 30.29 8.85 6.65
C VAL A 125 29.09 7.91 6.54
N PRO A 126 28.33 7.91 5.42
CA PRO A 126 27.28 6.95 5.18
C PRO A 126 27.76 5.52 5.36
N THR A 127 26.98 4.68 6.01
CA THR A 127 27.31 3.26 6.15
C THR A 127 27.27 2.55 4.78
N HIS A 128 27.92 1.41 4.71
CA HIS A 128 27.87 0.56 3.52
C HIS A 128 26.42 0.15 3.22
N ASP A 129 25.67 -0.25 4.23
CA ASP A 129 24.28 -0.71 4.10
C ASP A 129 23.35 0.40 3.59
N LEU A 130 23.48 1.63 4.12
CA LEU A 130 22.73 2.78 3.59
C LEU A 130 23.07 3.05 2.13
N SER A 131 24.36 3.02 1.80
CA SER A 131 24.82 3.23 0.42
C SER A 131 24.27 2.17 -0.53
N GLN A 132 24.19 0.93 -0.07
CA GLN A 132 23.64 -0.20 -0.81
C GLN A 132 22.13 -0.03 -1.05
N ALA A 133 21.35 0.32 0.01
CA ALA A 133 19.91 0.56 -0.10
C ALA A 133 19.59 1.73 -1.07
N VAL A 134 20.32 2.83 -0.96
CA VAL A 134 20.15 3.98 -1.88
C VAL A 134 20.51 3.59 -3.33
N ASN A 135 21.55 2.78 -3.52
CA ASN A 135 21.91 2.28 -4.84
C ASN A 135 20.84 1.36 -5.44
N GLN A 136 20.18 0.56 -4.62
CA GLN A 136 19.07 -0.28 -5.06
C GLN A 136 17.91 0.56 -5.63
N LEU A 137 17.51 1.65 -4.97
CA LEU A 137 16.51 2.58 -5.51
C LEU A 137 17.00 3.21 -6.84
N ALA A 138 18.29 3.53 -6.94
CA ALA A 138 18.87 4.08 -8.18
C ALA A 138 18.83 3.06 -9.33
N GLN A 139 19.05 1.78 -9.06
CA GLN A 139 18.93 0.70 -10.05
C GLN A 139 17.48 0.54 -10.53
N TRP A 140 16.49 0.58 -9.65
CA TRP A 140 15.07 0.54 -10.03
C TRP A 140 14.69 1.73 -10.90
N ARG A 141 15.13 2.93 -10.53
CA ARG A 141 14.92 4.14 -11.32
C ARG A 141 15.51 4.02 -12.71
N ALA A 142 16.77 3.56 -12.81
CA ALA A 142 17.45 3.34 -14.08
C ALA A 142 16.71 2.30 -14.93
N TRP A 143 16.25 1.21 -14.34
CA TRP A 143 15.48 0.19 -15.03
C TRP A 143 14.15 0.75 -15.59
N LEU A 144 13.38 1.48 -14.76
CA LEU A 144 12.10 2.07 -15.15
C LEU A 144 12.24 3.22 -16.17
N SER A 145 13.42 3.83 -16.29
CA SER A 145 13.66 4.89 -17.27
C SER A 145 13.72 4.38 -18.72
N LEU A 146 13.91 3.09 -18.91
CA LEU A 146 13.87 2.44 -20.22
C LEU A 146 12.40 2.20 -20.62
N HIS A 147 12.04 2.72 -21.80
CA HIS A 147 10.66 2.63 -22.30
C HIS A 147 10.13 1.18 -22.38
N GLU A 148 10.98 0.26 -22.78
CA GLU A 148 10.66 -1.16 -22.88
C GLU A 148 10.31 -1.75 -21.49
N ASN A 149 11.03 -1.36 -20.46
CA ASN A 149 10.82 -1.83 -19.10
C ASN A 149 9.55 -1.21 -18.48
N ALA A 150 9.27 0.05 -18.77
CA ALA A 150 8.00 0.67 -18.39
C ALA A 150 6.80 -0.07 -19.05
N ALA A 151 6.90 -0.39 -20.33
CA ALA A 151 5.87 -1.17 -21.02
C ALA A 151 5.74 -2.60 -20.47
N LEU A 152 6.85 -3.21 -20.06
CA LEU A 152 6.85 -4.51 -19.41
C LEU A 152 6.19 -4.44 -18.03
N PHE A 153 6.48 -3.39 -17.25
CA PHE A 153 5.85 -3.12 -15.97
C PHE A 153 4.31 -3.02 -16.11
N TYR A 154 3.82 -2.22 -17.07
CA TYR A 154 2.38 -2.10 -17.31
C TYR A 154 1.72 -3.45 -17.59
N ARG A 155 2.34 -4.28 -18.43
CA ARG A 155 1.80 -5.61 -18.78
C ARG A 155 1.86 -6.59 -17.61
N SER A 156 2.99 -6.65 -16.89
CA SER A 156 3.19 -7.61 -15.80
C SER A 156 2.26 -7.34 -14.62
N PHE A 157 1.96 -6.07 -14.37
CA PHE A 157 1.04 -5.66 -13.32
C PHE A 157 -0.39 -5.46 -13.83
N GLU A 158 -0.69 -5.83 -15.09
CA GLU A 158 -2.03 -5.71 -15.68
C GLU A 158 -2.66 -4.32 -15.43
N ILE A 159 -1.81 -3.28 -15.55
CA ILE A 159 -2.22 -1.91 -15.26
C ILE A 159 -3.26 -1.46 -16.28
N PRO A 160 -4.42 -0.94 -15.86
CA PRO A 160 -5.45 -0.46 -16.77
C PRO A 160 -4.94 0.61 -17.72
N GLU A 161 -5.38 0.53 -18.98
CA GLU A 161 -4.91 1.41 -20.06
C GLU A 161 -5.11 2.89 -19.73
N TYR A 162 -6.20 3.26 -19.06
CA TYR A 162 -6.49 4.63 -18.67
C TYR A 162 -5.43 5.25 -17.74
N LEU A 163 -4.70 4.41 -16.95
CA LEU A 163 -3.65 4.88 -16.04
C LEU A 163 -2.34 5.20 -16.77
N TYR A 164 -2.05 4.61 -17.93
CA TYR A 164 -0.78 4.86 -18.62
C TYR A 164 -0.91 5.51 -19.99
N ARG A 165 -2.10 5.54 -20.56
CA ARG A 165 -2.33 6.14 -21.88
C ARG A 165 -2.46 7.67 -21.82
N HIS A 166 -3.06 8.19 -20.76
CA HIS A 166 -3.41 9.61 -20.63
C HIS A 166 -2.67 10.33 -19.50
N LEU A 167 -2.03 9.60 -18.60
CA LEU A 167 -1.30 10.13 -17.47
C LEU A 167 0.21 10.08 -17.70
N THR A 168 0.91 11.05 -17.12
CA THR A 168 2.36 11.06 -17.14
C THR A 168 2.91 10.00 -16.18
N PHE A 169 3.77 9.11 -16.67
CA PHE A 169 4.45 8.12 -15.83
C PHE A 169 5.51 8.79 -14.96
N ARG A 170 5.29 8.75 -13.64
CA ARG A 170 6.13 9.44 -12.67
C ARG A 170 6.42 8.52 -11.47
N PRO A 171 7.35 7.56 -11.58
CA PRO A 171 7.68 6.67 -10.48
C PRO A 171 8.35 7.42 -9.34
N GLU A 172 7.94 7.12 -8.11
CA GLU A 172 8.48 7.64 -6.87
C GLU A 172 9.12 6.50 -6.06
N PHE A 173 10.13 6.84 -5.25
CA PHE A 173 10.90 5.86 -4.50
C PHE A 173 10.95 6.25 -3.03
N VAL A 174 10.74 5.28 -2.14
CA VAL A 174 10.78 5.49 -0.69
C VAL A 174 11.75 4.50 -0.07
N LEU A 175 12.66 4.99 0.75
CA LEU A 175 13.50 4.16 1.61
C LEU A 175 13.09 4.41 3.07
N ILE A 176 12.72 3.35 3.78
CA ILE A 176 12.49 3.38 5.23
C ILE A 176 13.67 2.69 5.90
N TYR A 177 14.45 3.48 6.67
CA TYR A 177 15.75 3.04 7.15
C TYR A 177 16.04 3.55 8.55
N GLY A 178 16.48 2.67 9.46
CA GLY A 178 16.96 3.06 10.77
C GLY A 178 15.97 3.85 11.63
N ARG A 179 16.44 4.44 12.70
CA ARG A 179 15.63 5.15 13.70
C ARG A 179 16.05 6.61 13.87
N ARG A 180 15.08 7.47 14.26
CA ARG A 180 15.28 8.90 14.56
C ARG A 180 16.28 9.12 15.69
N LYS A 181 16.36 8.22 16.65
CA LYS A 181 17.25 8.31 17.81
C LYS A 181 18.73 8.57 17.42
N GLU A 182 19.17 8.13 16.24
CA GLU A 182 20.53 8.39 15.76
C GLU A 182 20.83 9.88 15.55
N PHE A 183 19.79 10.70 15.36
CA PHE A 183 19.90 12.11 14.99
C PHE A 183 19.62 13.08 16.14
N GLU A 184 19.06 12.62 17.29
CA GLU A 184 18.52 13.47 18.35
C GLU A 184 19.56 14.47 18.89
N ASP A 185 20.79 14.03 19.09
CA ASP A 185 21.87 14.90 19.60
C ASP A 185 22.91 15.27 18.54
N ARG A 186 22.59 15.08 17.25
CA ARG A 186 23.53 15.24 16.14
C ARG A 186 22.95 16.00 14.96
N PRO A 187 22.74 17.33 15.09
CA PRO A 187 22.09 18.13 14.06
C PRO A 187 22.85 18.13 12.71
N GLN A 188 24.16 17.91 12.72
CA GLN A 188 24.95 17.74 11.51
C GLN A 188 24.55 16.48 10.70
N LEU A 189 24.18 15.38 11.38
CA LEU A 189 23.72 14.16 10.70
C LEU A 189 22.33 14.35 10.09
N THR A 190 21.46 15.16 10.70
CA THR A 190 20.17 15.53 10.12
C THR A 190 20.35 16.22 8.78
N ARG A 191 21.31 17.15 8.65
CA ARG A 191 21.61 17.83 7.40
C ARG A 191 22.21 16.88 6.35
N LEU A 192 23.04 15.93 6.80
CA LEU A 192 23.60 14.91 5.89
C LEU A 192 22.51 13.96 5.38
N ARG A 193 21.54 13.58 6.24
CA ARG A 193 20.41 12.74 5.83
C ARG A 193 19.61 13.38 4.70
N GLU A 194 19.39 14.69 4.75
CA GLU A 194 18.65 15.44 3.73
C GLU A 194 19.29 15.30 2.33
N GLN A 195 20.60 15.06 2.25
CA GLN A 195 21.31 14.86 0.97
C GLN A 195 20.90 13.57 0.24
N PHE A 196 20.23 12.63 0.91
CA PHE A 196 19.70 11.41 0.28
C PHE A 196 18.29 11.63 -0.28
N GLU A 197 17.61 12.71 0.09
CA GLU A 197 16.35 13.11 -0.53
C GLU A 197 16.65 13.73 -1.91
N ARG A 198 15.88 13.32 -2.91
CA ARG A 198 15.99 13.79 -4.31
C ARG A 198 14.60 13.94 -4.87
N HIS A 199 14.50 14.62 -6.00
CA HIS A 199 13.24 14.63 -6.74
C HIS A 199 12.81 13.20 -7.06
N GLY A 200 11.59 12.83 -6.66
CA GLY A 200 11.08 11.48 -6.79
C GLY A 200 11.70 10.45 -5.84
N GLN A 201 12.34 10.88 -4.75
CA GLN A 201 12.88 9.98 -3.73
C GLN A 201 12.76 10.57 -2.33
N VAL A 202 12.11 9.83 -1.45
CA VAL A 202 11.98 10.15 -0.03
C VAL A 202 12.74 9.14 0.81
N VAL A 203 13.47 9.63 1.80
CA VAL A 203 14.16 8.75 2.75
C VAL A 203 13.68 9.08 4.17
N MET A 204 13.19 8.07 4.88
CA MET A 204 12.58 8.28 6.21
C MET A 204 13.02 7.22 7.22
N THR A 205 12.83 7.52 8.51
CA THR A 205 13.06 6.56 9.58
C THR A 205 11.79 5.79 9.90
N PHE A 206 11.91 4.63 10.54
CA PHE A 206 10.77 3.84 11.02
C PHE A 206 9.92 4.54 12.09
N ASP A 207 10.35 5.69 12.59
CA ASP A 207 9.54 6.54 13.49
C ASP A 207 8.52 7.41 12.73
N ARG A 208 8.53 7.42 11.38
CA ARG A 208 7.64 8.26 10.57
C ARG A 208 6.36 7.54 10.08
N PRO A 209 6.36 6.25 9.75
CA PRO A 209 5.13 5.57 9.35
C PRO A 209 4.02 5.73 10.38
N HIS A 210 2.84 6.08 9.89
CA HIS A 210 1.65 6.32 10.69
C HIS A 210 0.44 5.84 9.89
N PRO A 211 -0.58 5.21 10.51
CA PRO A 211 -1.74 4.73 9.79
C PRO A 211 -2.50 5.88 9.13
N ALA A 212 -2.78 5.73 7.85
CA ALA A 212 -3.53 6.69 7.05
C ALA A 212 -4.99 6.23 6.91
N LYS A 213 -5.94 7.07 7.39
CA LYS A 213 -7.37 6.74 7.36
C LYS A 213 -7.90 6.51 5.94
N ASP A 214 -7.36 7.24 4.97
CA ASP A 214 -7.71 7.06 3.55
C ASP A 214 -7.32 5.68 3.00
N CYS A 215 -6.41 4.98 3.69
CA CYS A 215 -6.00 3.61 3.38
C CYS A 215 -6.70 2.54 4.24
N SER A 216 -7.76 2.90 4.98
CA SER A 216 -8.44 1.99 5.93
C SER A 216 -9.06 0.74 5.28
N ARG A 217 -9.33 0.77 3.97
CA ARG A 217 -9.95 -0.32 3.22
C ARG A 217 -9.00 -1.07 2.30
N TYR A 218 -7.75 -0.60 2.20
CA TYR A 218 -6.79 -1.22 1.30
C TYR A 218 -6.17 -2.45 1.92
N ILE A 219 -5.92 -3.42 1.08
CA ILE A 219 -5.38 -4.72 1.47
C ILE A 219 -3.89 -4.80 1.10
N SER A 220 -3.22 -5.82 1.60
CA SER A 220 -1.92 -6.23 1.08
C SER A 220 -2.09 -7.41 0.14
N ALA A 221 -1.44 -7.32 -1.01
CA ALA A 221 -1.47 -8.37 -2.02
C ALA A 221 -0.07 -8.62 -2.59
N VAL A 222 0.08 -9.69 -3.36
CA VAL A 222 1.26 -9.96 -4.18
C VAL A 222 0.86 -10.15 -5.62
N LYS A 223 1.69 -9.69 -6.54
CA LYS A 223 1.57 -9.93 -7.98
C LYS A 223 2.83 -10.62 -8.47
N THR A 224 2.65 -11.84 -8.96
CA THR A 224 3.70 -12.63 -9.63
C THR A 224 3.27 -12.94 -11.05
N ASN A 225 3.55 -14.11 -11.58
CA ASN A 225 3.14 -14.52 -12.92
C ASN A 225 1.65 -14.90 -13.06
N GLY A 226 0.87 -14.80 -11.98
CA GLY A 226 -0.56 -15.10 -11.93
C GLY A 226 -1.41 -13.87 -11.59
N PRO A 227 -2.66 -14.07 -11.15
CA PRO A 227 -3.52 -12.99 -10.69
C PRO A 227 -2.94 -12.32 -9.42
N TYR A 228 -3.45 -11.14 -9.09
CA TYR A 228 -3.23 -10.56 -7.77
C TYR A 228 -3.73 -11.51 -6.70
N ARG A 229 -2.98 -11.68 -5.61
CA ARG A 229 -3.33 -12.59 -4.52
C ARG A 229 -3.26 -11.85 -3.19
N ALA A 230 -4.35 -11.84 -2.46
CA ALA A 230 -4.41 -11.23 -1.13
C ALA A 230 -3.45 -11.94 -0.14
N LEU A 231 -2.73 -11.15 0.62
CA LEU A 231 -1.87 -11.59 1.72
C LEU A 231 -2.51 -11.29 3.07
N ALA A 232 -3.05 -10.07 3.21
CA ALA A 232 -3.74 -9.62 4.42
C ALA A 232 -4.80 -8.59 4.07
N VAL A 233 -5.83 -8.53 4.91
CA VAL A 233 -6.89 -7.51 4.86
C VAL A 233 -6.88 -6.71 6.16
N PRO A 234 -7.22 -5.41 6.16
CA PRO A 234 -7.31 -4.63 7.40
C PRO A 234 -8.53 -5.03 8.22
N ALA A 235 -8.48 -4.82 9.55
CA ALA A 235 -9.62 -5.07 10.43
C ALA A 235 -10.80 -4.12 10.17
N THR A 236 -10.55 -3.03 9.49
CA THR A 236 -11.51 -2.00 9.04
C THR A 236 -12.09 -2.30 7.66
N MET A 237 -11.85 -3.50 7.09
CA MET A 237 -12.33 -3.88 5.76
C MET A 237 -13.84 -3.79 5.67
N GLU A 238 -14.31 -3.15 4.60
CA GLU A 238 -15.71 -3.07 4.20
C GLU A 238 -15.85 -3.52 2.73
N LEU A 239 -17.00 -4.07 2.40
CA LEU A 239 -17.37 -4.42 1.02
C LEU A 239 -18.36 -3.39 0.49
N GLY A 240 -18.41 -3.21 -0.82
CA GLY A 240 -19.34 -2.26 -1.42
C GLY A 240 -19.02 -2.00 -2.89
N PRO A 241 -19.84 -1.20 -3.57
CA PRO A 241 -19.69 -0.96 -5.00
C PRO A 241 -18.36 -0.28 -5.36
N MET A 242 -17.79 0.51 -4.45
CA MET A 242 -16.53 1.24 -4.68
C MET A 242 -15.29 0.35 -4.73
N VAL A 243 -15.34 -0.83 -4.17
CA VAL A 243 -14.20 -1.76 -4.07
C VAL A 243 -14.41 -3.04 -4.87
N ALA A 244 -15.62 -3.29 -5.34
CA ALA A 244 -16.02 -4.56 -5.92
C ALA A 244 -15.18 -4.94 -7.16
N ASP A 245 -14.96 -3.99 -8.06
CA ASP A 245 -14.21 -4.21 -9.30
C ASP A 245 -12.74 -4.57 -9.04
N ASP A 246 -12.12 -3.91 -8.06
CA ASP A 246 -10.75 -4.19 -7.67
C ASP A 246 -10.64 -5.51 -6.93
N PHE A 247 -11.53 -5.76 -5.99
CA PHE A 247 -11.51 -7.01 -5.21
C PHE A 247 -11.84 -8.24 -6.07
N ALA A 248 -12.68 -8.09 -7.09
CA ALA A 248 -12.95 -9.18 -8.04
C ALA A 248 -11.71 -9.64 -8.85
N ARG A 249 -10.66 -8.81 -8.91
CA ARG A 249 -9.37 -9.11 -9.56
C ARG A 249 -8.37 -9.81 -8.62
N ILE A 250 -8.68 -9.88 -7.32
CA ILE A 250 -7.76 -10.35 -6.29
C ILE A 250 -8.21 -11.71 -5.78
N ALA A 251 -7.39 -12.71 -6.03
CA ALA A 251 -7.60 -14.07 -5.52
C ALA A 251 -7.27 -14.16 -4.01
N ALA A 252 -7.75 -15.22 -3.36
CA ALA A 252 -7.45 -15.57 -1.96
C ALA A 252 -7.92 -14.54 -0.90
N LEU A 253 -8.89 -13.68 -1.22
CA LEU A 253 -9.51 -12.79 -0.24
C LEU A 253 -10.18 -13.54 0.92
N PRO A 254 -10.96 -14.63 0.69
CA PRO A 254 -11.56 -15.38 1.79
C PRO A 254 -10.52 -15.91 2.79
N GLU A 255 -9.40 -16.43 2.30
CA GLU A 255 -8.32 -16.96 3.13
C GLU A 255 -7.63 -15.84 3.94
N ALA A 256 -7.42 -14.67 3.33
CA ALA A 256 -6.85 -13.50 4.00
C ALA A 256 -7.79 -12.96 5.10
N ILE A 257 -9.10 -12.91 4.85
CA ILE A 257 -10.10 -12.52 5.83
C ILE A 257 -10.09 -13.49 7.02
N GLN A 258 -10.07 -14.81 6.77
CA GLN A 258 -10.09 -15.81 7.83
C GLN A 258 -8.85 -15.76 8.73
N LYS A 259 -7.71 -15.33 8.22
CA LYS A 259 -6.45 -15.20 8.97
C LYS A 259 -6.38 -13.94 9.84
N ASN A 260 -7.24 -12.96 9.65
CA ASN A 260 -7.16 -11.72 10.43
C ASN A 260 -7.86 -11.90 11.79
N GLU A 261 -7.05 -12.01 12.84
CA GLU A 261 -7.52 -12.21 14.23
C GLU A 261 -8.16 -10.94 14.83
N TRP A 262 -7.96 -9.77 14.22
CA TRP A 262 -8.59 -8.52 14.66
C TRP A 262 -10.01 -8.35 14.15
N ILE A 263 -10.44 -9.18 13.21
CA ILE A 263 -11.81 -9.23 12.72
C ILE A 263 -12.59 -10.27 13.54
N SER A 264 -13.74 -9.91 14.08
CA SER A 264 -14.58 -10.85 14.81
C SER A 264 -15.02 -12.03 13.93
N GLU A 265 -15.29 -13.19 14.53
CA GLU A 265 -15.70 -14.38 13.78
C GLU A 265 -17.00 -14.13 12.98
N GLU A 266 -17.95 -13.41 13.56
CA GLU A 266 -19.19 -13.02 12.90
C GLU A 266 -18.92 -12.17 11.66
N ARG A 267 -18.05 -11.16 11.80
CA ARG A 267 -17.65 -10.30 10.69
C ARG A 267 -16.89 -11.05 9.60
N ARG A 268 -15.96 -11.94 9.96
CA ARG A 268 -15.24 -12.79 8.99
C ARG A 268 -16.19 -13.64 8.16
N ARG A 269 -17.14 -14.26 8.82
CA ARG A 269 -18.17 -15.08 8.15
C ARG A 269 -18.97 -14.23 7.18
N PHE A 270 -19.49 -13.11 7.64
CA PHE A 270 -20.24 -12.17 6.80
C PHE A 270 -19.45 -11.73 5.55
N LEU A 271 -18.22 -11.28 5.73
CA LEU A 271 -17.38 -10.83 4.60
C LEU A 271 -17.17 -11.94 3.57
N VAL A 272 -16.85 -13.17 4.03
CA VAL A 272 -16.63 -14.31 3.13
C VAL A 272 -17.91 -14.71 2.40
N GLU A 273 -19.08 -14.68 3.06
CA GLU A 273 -20.37 -14.99 2.44
C GLU A 273 -20.83 -13.89 1.47
N ARG A 274 -20.46 -12.63 1.72
CA ARG A 274 -20.86 -11.48 0.90
C ARG A 274 -19.96 -11.27 -0.34
N LEU A 275 -18.71 -11.67 -0.30
CA LEU A 275 -17.75 -11.54 -1.42
C LEU A 275 -18.28 -12.10 -2.76
N PRO A 276 -18.92 -13.29 -2.84
CA PRO A 276 -19.47 -13.81 -4.09
C PRO A 276 -20.51 -12.89 -4.75
N TYR A 277 -21.33 -12.23 -3.93
CA TYR A 277 -22.30 -11.25 -4.42
C TYR A 277 -21.60 -10.08 -5.13
N TRP A 278 -20.62 -9.43 -4.46
CA TRP A 278 -19.89 -8.30 -5.03
C TRP A 278 -19.04 -8.72 -6.24
N ASN A 279 -18.44 -9.90 -6.22
CA ASN A 279 -17.73 -10.45 -7.37
C ASN A 279 -18.63 -10.71 -8.57
N ALA A 280 -19.87 -11.12 -8.36
CA ALA A 280 -20.86 -11.30 -9.42
C ALA A 280 -21.32 -9.95 -9.97
N TRP A 281 -21.60 -8.99 -9.08
CA TRP A 281 -21.98 -7.63 -9.48
C TRP A 281 -20.87 -6.94 -10.30
N ALA A 282 -19.61 -7.02 -9.88
CA ALA A 282 -18.46 -6.45 -10.58
C ALA A 282 -18.27 -6.97 -12.01
N ARG A 283 -18.84 -8.15 -12.33
CA ARG A 283 -18.79 -8.74 -13.68
C ARG A 283 -19.97 -8.34 -14.56
N THR A 284 -20.94 -7.61 -14.04
CA THR A 284 -22.06 -7.13 -14.84
C THR A 284 -21.60 -6.00 -15.77
N PRO A 285 -22.06 -5.95 -17.03
CA PRO A 285 -21.58 -4.95 -17.99
C PRO A 285 -21.96 -3.50 -17.66
N ASP A 286 -23.05 -3.30 -16.92
CA ASP A 286 -23.58 -1.98 -16.59
C ASP A 286 -23.87 -1.94 -15.09
N HIS A 287 -23.02 -1.23 -14.36
CA HIS A 287 -23.12 -1.11 -12.91
C HIS A 287 -24.11 -0.03 -12.43
N GLY A 288 -24.65 0.76 -13.37
CA GLY A 288 -25.55 1.88 -13.02
C GLY A 288 -24.86 2.96 -12.19
N THR A 289 -25.64 3.64 -11.39
CA THR A 289 -25.14 4.69 -10.49
C THR A 289 -24.54 4.06 -9.23
N ILE A 290 -23.31 4.47 -8.91
CA ILE A 290 -22.61 4.06 -7.67
C ILE A 290 -22.66 5.23 -6.67
N CYS A 291 -23.12 4.97 -5.46
CA CYS A 291 -23.00 5.89 -4.36
C CYS A 291 -21.73 5.60 -3.55
N THR A 292 -20.87 6.60 -3.39
CA THR A 292 -19.59 6.45 -2.67
C THR A 292 -19.72 6.21 -1.17
N ARG A 293 -20.95 6.34 -0.63
CA ARG A 293 -21.26 6.14 0.79
C ARG A 293 -21.88 4.78 1.08
N ASP A 294 -22.14 4.00 0.04
CA ASP A 294 -22.82 2.71 0.18
C ASP A 294 -21.77 1.61 0.46
N TRP A 295 -21.98 0.94 1.58
CA TRP A 295 -21.12 -0.16 2.05
C TRP A 295 -21.99 -1.33 2.53
N GLU A 296 -21.47 -2.56 2.27
CA GLU A 296 -21.98 -3.90 2.61
C GLU A 296 -23.14 -4.38 1.71
#